data_59d530ace9925f6c238dac4aa1423c66
#
_entry.id   59d530ace9925f6c238dac4aa1423c66
#
_cell.length_a   1.000
_cell.length_b   1.000
_cell.length_c   1.000
_cell.angle_alpha   90.00
_cell.angle_beta   90.00
_cell.angle_gamma   90.00
#
_symmetry.space_group_name_H-M   'P 1'
#
loop_
_entity.id
_entity.type
_entity.pdbx_description
1 polymer ?
#
loop_
_entity_poly.entity_id
_entity_poly.type
_entity_poly.pdbx_seq_one_letter_code
_entity_poly.pdbx_strand_id
1 'polypeptide(L)'
;MYRCHIQPALGAVQLEDIKRSQIQELIAPLPPQTAQMTLAVMKTIYREAMAQELIEHSPAHGVKGHRFSVTPRKFLTWEELQSKSFGKYTTQIRFLALHGLRWSEAVALTPDDIRDGRVHVTKSVHGQTKSKAGIRVVPLVSPFKPLPATRKALRRVLGPYGVTIHSLRHTYAYLLKTQGVHVTTAQRLLGHSDPKVTLAIYTQVLDNEIDDAGTLLKTFIGNEQAFKISNSATKRAS
;
A
#
# COMPACT_ATOMS: atom_id res chain seq x y z
N MET A 1 12.36 -1.51 -16.39
CA MET A 1 13.61 -2.25 -16.12
C MET A 1 14.26 -2.73 -17.41
N TYR A 2 13.58 -3.51 -18.29
CA TYR A 2 14.17 -4.02 -19.51
C TYR A 2 14.79 -2.90 -20.37
N ARG A 3 13.97 -1.98 -20.89
CA ARG A 3 14.44 -0.89 -21.78
C ARG A 3 15.44 0.09 -21.15
N CYS A 4 15.40 0.25 -19.83
CA CYS A 4 16.24 1.25 -19.16
C CYS A 4 17.59 0.71 -18.69
N HIS A 5 17.69 -0.61 -18.41
CA HIS A 5 18.87 -1.18 -17.79
C HIS A 5 19.39 -2.42 -18.53
N ILE A 6 18.50 -3.36 -18.90
CA ILE A 6 18.94 -4.63 -19.49
C ILE A 6 19.29 -4.44 -20.96
N GLN A 7 18.40 -3.88 -21.75
CA GLN A 7 18.57 -3.71 -23.19
C GLN A 7 19.82 -2.89 -23.56
N PRO A 8 20.13 -1.74 -22.90
CA PRO A 8 21.34 -0.99 -23.24
C PRO A 8 22.64 -1.73 -22.96
N ALA A 9 22.67 -2.60 -21.93
CA ALA A 9 23.88 -3.29 -21.49
C ALA A 9 24.06 -4.67 -22.13
N LEU A 10 22.98 -5.41 -22.33
CA LEU A 10 22.99 -6.82 -22.73
C LEU A 10 22.14 -7.12 -23.96
N GLY A 11 21.42 -6.14 -24.52
CA GLY A 11 20.46 -6.37 -25.60
C GLY A 11 21.09 -6.78 -26.94
N ALA A 12 22.39 -6.57 -27.12
CA ALA A 12 23.16 -7.01 -28.32
C ALA A 12 23.83 -8.37 -28.13
N VAL A 13 23.80 -8.93 -26.92
CA VAL A 13 24.42 -10.23 -26.61
C VAL A 13 23.39 -11.34 -26.79
N GLN A 14 23.77 -12.45 -27.41
CA GLN A 14 22.89 -13.61 -27.50
C GLN A 14 22.56 -14.13 -26.11
N LEU A 15 21.33 -14.62 -25.92
CA LEU A 15 20.81 -14.97 -24.59
C LEU A 15 21.63 -16.09 -23.92
N GLU A 16 22.12 -17.03 -24.71
CA GLU A 16 22.97 -18.15 -24.30
C GLU A 16 24.40 -17.73 -23.94
N ASP A 17 24.90 -16.61 -24.49
CA ASP A 17 26.26 -16.11 -24.27
C ASP A 17 26.38 -15.22 -23.04
N ILE A 18 25.25 -14.78 -22.46
CA ILE A 18 25.25 -13.92 -21.26
C ILE A 18 25.73 -14.72 -20.05
N LYS A 19 26.84 -14.25 -19.46
CA LYS A 19 27.46 -14.87 -18.27
C LYS A 19 26.88 -14.27 -16.97
N ARG A 20 26.98 -15.05 -15.90
CA ARG A 20 26.59 -14.62 -14.56
C ARG A 20 27.32 -13.32 -14.13
N SER A 21 28.62 -13.18 -14.46
CA SER A 21 29.40 -11.98 -14.15
C SER A 21 28.78 -10.72 -14.76
N GLN A 22 28.35 -10.78 -16.02
CA GLN A 22 27.73 -9.66 -16.71
C GLN A 22 26.41 -9.24 -16.06
N ILE A 23 25.63 -10.21 -15.55
CA ILE A 23 24.41 -9.91 -14.78
C ILE A 23 24.75 -9.23 -13.45
N GLN A 24 25.82 -9.68 -12.77
CA GLN A 24 26.31 -9.05 -11.53
C GLN A 24 26.82 -7.64 -11.78
N GLU A 25 27.60 -7.43 -12.83
CA GLU A 25 28.10 -6.11 -13.25
C GLU A 25 26.95 -5.15 -13.60
N LEU A 26 25.92 -5.65 -14.29
CA LEU A 26 24.73 -4.87 -14.62
C LEU A 26 24.00 -4.35 -13.37
N ILE A 27 23.84 -5.20 -12.34
CA ILE A 27 23.07 -4.82 -11.15
C ILE A 27 23.89 -4.11 -10.08
N ALA A 28 25.22 -4.27 -10.08
CA ALA A 28 26.11 -3.74 -9.06
C ALA A 28 25.99 -2.21 -8.85
N PRO A 29 25.95 -1.36 -9.89
CA PRO A 29 25.86 0.10 -9.72
C PRO A 29 24.44 0.59 -9.45
N LEU A 30 23.42 -0.28 -9.51
CA LEU A 30 22.02 0.14 -9.39
C LEU A 30 21.61 0.30 -7.93
N PRO A 31 20.71 1.26 -7.64
CA PRO A 31 20.09 1.33 -6.32
C PRO A 31 19.45 -0.02 -5.93
N PRO A 32 19.47 -0.43 -4.65
CA PRO A 32 19.11 -1.79 -4.23
C PRO A 32 17.76 -2.29 -4.74
N GLN A 33 16.72 -1.48 -4.67
CA GLN A 33 15.40 -1.83 -5.18
C GLN A 33 15.38 -1.99 -6.70
N THR A 34 16.08 -1.11 -7.43
CA THR A 34 16.20 -1.15 -8.88
C THR A 34 16.99 -2.40 -9.31
N ALA A 35 18.08 -2.72 -8.62
CA ALA A 35 18.88 -3.93 -8.84
C ALA A 35 18.03 -5.21 -8.67
N GLN A 36 17.25 -5.30 -7.59
CA GLN A 36 16.34 -6.44 -7.39
C GLN A 36 15.28 -6.56 -8.47
N MET A 37 14.66 -5.45 -8.88
CA MET A 37 13.65 -5.45 -9.93
C MET A 37 14.28 -5.83 -11.29
N THR A 38 15.47 -5.35 -11.58
CA THR A 38 16.22 -5.70 -12.81
C THR A 38 16.56 -7.18 -12.84
N LEU A 39 17.07 -7.70 -11.71
CA LEU A 39 17.36 -9.13 -11.57
C LEU A 39 16.10 -10.00 -11.68
N ALA A 40 14.98 -9.57 -11.11
CA ALA A 40 13.70 -10.27 -11.24
C ALA A 40 13.21 -10.35 -12.68
N VAL A 41 13.40 -9.28 -13.47
CA VAL A 41 13.09 -9.29 -14.91
C VAL A 41 14.01 -10.25 -15.65
N MET A 42 15.32 -10.24 -15.37
CA MET A 42 16.28 -11.21 -15.97
C MET A 42 15.89 -12.65 -15.66
N LYS A 43 15.59 -12.96 -14.38
CA LYS A 43 15.13 -14.30 -13.98
C LYS A 43 13.83 -14.72 -14.69
N THR A 44 12.95 -13.79 -14.96
CA THR A 44 11.70 -14.07 -15.70
C THR A 44 11.99 -14.37 -17.17
N ILE A 45 12.87 -13.59 -17.82
CA ILE A 45 13.30 -13.84 -19.22
C ILE A 45 13.91 -15.23 -19.34
N TYR A 46 14.87 -15.57 -18.47
CA TYR A 46 15.53 -16.87 -18.51
C TYR A 46 14.61 -18.03 -18.19
N ARG A 47 13.66 -17.85 -17.26
CA ARG A 47 12.66 -18.88 -16.98
C ARG A 47 11.77 -19.15 -18.19
N GLU A 48 11.39 -18.11 -18.91
CA GLU A 48 10.60 -18.25 -20.12
C GLU A 48 11.41 -18.91 -21.24
N ALA A 49 12.65 -18.51 -21.43
CA ALA A 49 13.55 -19.11 -22.43
C ALA A 49 13.81 -20.58 -22.15
N MET A 50 13.96 -20.98 -20.88
CA MET A 50 14.08 -22.41 -20.52
C MET A 50 12.77 -23.16 -20.76
N ALA A 51 11.62 -22.55 -20.49
CA ALA A 51 10.31 -23.16 -20.75
C ALA A 51 10.02 -23.36 -22.24
N GLN A 52 10.65 -22.55 -23.09
CA GLN A 52 10.61 -22.67 -24.57
C GLN A 52 11.79 -23.49 -25.15
N GLU A 53 12.59 -24.15 -24.30
CA GLU A 53 13.74 -24.98 -24.67
C GLU A 53 14.81 -24.24 -25.50
N LEU A 54 14.84 -22.90 -25.41
CA LEU A 54 15.86 -22.08 -26.09
C LEU A 54 17.24 -22.15 -25.42
N ILE A 55 17.26 -22.47 -24.13
CA ILE A 55 18.46 -22.61 -23.30
C ILE A 55 18.25 -23.71 -22.24
N GLU A 56 19.32 -24.40 -21.86
CA GLU A 56 19.26 -25.43 -20.81
C GLU A 56 19.40 -24.85 -19.39
N HIS A 57 20.20 -23.80 -19.25
CA HIS A 57 20.56 -23.26 -17.94
C HIS A 57 20.41 -21.72 -17.87
N SER A 58 20.02 -21.22 -16.72
CA SER A 58 19.89 -19.78 -16.47
C SER A 58 21.15 -19.22 -15.80
N PRO A 59 21.88 -18.28 -16.42
CA PRO A 59 23.00 -17.58 -15.76
C PRO A 59 22.54 -16.67 -14.63
N ALA A 60 21.26 -16.31 -14.58
CA ALA A 60 20.65 -15.55 -13.47
C ALA A 60 20.37 -16.43 -12.23
N HIS A 61 20.53 -17.77 -12.34
CA HIS A 61 20.38 -18.65 -11.20
C HIS A 61 21.51 -18.40 -10.19
N GLY A 62 21.15 -18.30 -8.90
CA GLY A 62 22.13 -18.04 -7.83
C GLY A 62 22.67 -16.61 -7.77
N VAL A 63 22.35 -15.73 -8.72
CA VAL A 63 22.68 -14.30 -8.59
C VAL A 63 21.88 -13.70 -7.45
N LYS A 64 22.60 -13.09 -6.49
CA LYS A 64 22.00 -12.40 -5.34
C LYS A 64 21.87 -10.91 -5.63
N GLY A 65 20.69 -10.36 -5.43
CA GLY A 65 20.51 -8.91 -5.46
C GLY A 65 21.03 -8.24 -4.18
N HIS A 66 21.09 -6.92 -4.19
CA HIS A 66 21.46 -6.15 -3.00
C HIS A 66 20.48 -6.40 -1.86
N ARG A 67 21.00 -6.57 -0.64
CA ARG A 67 20.17 -6.51 0.56
C ARG A 67 19.77 -5.06 0.81
N PHE A 68 18.52 -4.82 1.09
CA PHE A 68 18.06 -3.51 1.54
C PHE A 68 16.97 -3.68 2.61
N SER A 69 16.98 -2.79 3.56
CA SER A 69 15.89 -2.63 4.50
C SER A 69 14.82 -1.75 3.87
N VAL A 70 13.57 -2.15 3.99
CA VAL A 70 12.44 -1.31 3.58
C VAL A 70 12.28 -0.25 4.65
N THR A 71 12.67 0.99 4.33
CA THR A 71 12.37 2.12 5.20
C THR A 71 10.85 2.31 5.30
N PRO A 72 10.29 2.39 6.52
CA PRO A 72 8.87 2.66 6.71
C PRO A 72 8.48 3.94 5.98
N ARG A 73 7.40 3.89 5.21
CA ARG A 73 6.93 5.06 4.47
C ARG A 73 6.25 6.01 5.43
N LYS A 74 6.67 7.28 5.40
CA LYS A 74 6.01 8.34 6.16
C LYS A 74 4.55 8.48 5.70
N PHE A 75 3.64 8.58 6.66
CA PHE A 75 2.23 8.89 6.47
C PHE A 75 1.84 10.05 7.41
N LEU A 76 0.63 10.56 7.30
CA LEU A 76 0.12 11.61 8.19
C LEU A 76 -0.75 10.99 9.27
N THR A 77 -0.60 11.43 10.51
CA THR A 77 -1.58 11.14 11.57
C THR A 77 -2.86 11.96 11.35
N TRP A 78 -3.89 11.71 12.14
CA TRP A 78 -5.12 12.50 12.08
C TRP A 78 -4.86 13.97 12.43
N GLU A 79 -4.11 14.21 13.49
CA GLU A 79 -3.72 15.55 13.97
C GLU A 79 -2.90 16.30 12.92
N GLU A 80 -1.96 15.61 12.28
CA GLU A 80 -1.18 16.17 11.19
C GLU A 80 -2.04 16.50 9.97
N LEU A 81 -3.01 15.63 9.62
CA LEU A 81 -3.92 15.89 8.50
C LEU A 81 -4.84 17.08 8.77
N GLN A 82 -5.21 17.31 10.03
CA GLN A 82 -6.04 18.46 10.43
C GLN A 82 -5.23 19.76 10.52
N SER A 83 -4.07 19.73 11.15
CA SER A 83 -3.27 20.93 11.44
C SER A 83 -2.50 21.49 10.25
N LYS A 84 -2.11 20.63 9.28
CA LYS A 84 -1.33 21.06 8.13
C LYS A 84 -2.18 21.76 7.07
N SER A 85 -1.65 22.85 6.53
CA SER A 85 -2.27 23.57 5.42
C SER A 85 -1.81 23.00 4.08
N PHE A 86 -2.76 22.64 3.23
CA PHE A 86 -2.51 22.18 1.86
C PHE A 86 -3.00 23.20 0.82
N GLY A 87 -3.25 24.46 1.24
CA GLY A 87 -3.72 25.54 0.39
C GLY A 87 -5.00 25.15 -0.37
N LYS A 88 -5.09 25.53 -1.63
CA LYS A 88 -6.26 25.23 -2.48
C LYS A 88 -6.52 23.73 -2.72
N TYR A 89 -5.60 22.86 -2.35
CA TYR A 89 -5.74 21.40 -2.53
C TYR A 89 -6.13 20.67 -1.24
N THR A 90 -6.47 21.39 -0.18
CA THR A 90 -6.85 20.79 1.13
C THR A 90 -7.98 19.77 0.99
N THR A 91 -9.04 20.09 0.27
CA THR A 91 -10.18 19.16 0.06
C THR A 91 -9.73 17.89 -0.66
N GLN A 92 -8.96 18.00 -1.76
CA GLN A 92 -8.50 16.84 -2.52
C GLN A 92 -7.52 15.96 -1.73
N ILE A 93 -6.62 16.57 -0.96
CA ILE A 93 -5.65 15.83 -0.15
C ILE A 93 -6.36 15.10 1.00
N ARG A 94 -7.29 15.77 1.68
CA ARG A 94 -8.12 15.13 2.72
C ARG A 94 -8.98 14.03 2.14
N PHE A 95 -9.59 14.25 0.98
CA PHE A 95 -10.35 13.21 0.29
C PHE A 95 -9.50 11.96 0.00
N LEU A 96 -8.30 12.12 -0.55
CA LEU A 96 -7.39 10.99 -0.78
C LEU A 96 -6.97 10.28 0.51
N ALA A 97 -6.70 11.04 1.57
CA ALA A 97 -6.28 10.50 2.86
C ALA A 97 -7.40 9.79 3.62
N LEU A 98 -8.66 10.15 3.38
CA LEU A 98 -9.83 9.60 4.08
C LEU A 98 -10.60 8.53 3.29
N HIS A 99 -10.23 8.26 2.03
CA HIS A 99 -10.86 7.23 1.20
C HIS A 99 -9.88 6.21 0.63
N GLY A 100 -8.58 6.43 0.79
CA GLY A 100 -7.53 5.47 0.43
C GLY A 100 -7.46 5.10 -1.06
N LEU A 101 -7.94 5.94 -1.95
CA LEU A 101 -7.95 5.69 -3.39
C LEU A 101 -6.55 5.74 -3.99
N ARG A 102 -6.32 4.91 -5.04
CA ARG A 102 -5.14 5.10 -5.87
C ARG A 102 -5.29 6.39 -6.68
N TRP A 103 -4.18 7.04 -7.00
CA TRP A 103 -4.22 8.25 -7.82
C TRP A 103 -5.03 8.08 -9.12
N SER A 104 -4.78 6.99 -9.85
CA SER A 104 -5.47 6.72 -11.11
C SER A 104 -6.97 6.46 -10.96
N GLU A 105 -7.41 5.94 -9.82
CA GLU A 105 -8.81 5.79 -9.47
C GLU A 105 -9.43 7.16 -9.15
N ALA A 106 -8.78 7.92 -8.29
CA ALA A 106 -9.30 9.20 -7.81
C ALA A 106 -9.41 10.27 -8.90
N VAL A 107 -8.47 10.30 -9.86
CA VAL A 107 -8.54 11.21 -11.02
C VAL A 107 -9.67 10.83 -11.98
N ALA A 108 -10.02 9.54 -12.06
CA ALA A 108 -11.09 9.07 -12.92
C ALA A 108 -12.50 9.26 -12.33
N LEU A 109 -12.61 9.65 -11.04
CA LEU A 109 -13.89 9.89 -10.40
C LEU A 109 -14.59 11.13 -10.97
N THR A 110 -15.88 10.98 -11.19
CA THR A 110 -16.82 12.04 -11.52
C THR A 110 -17.84 12.24 -10.39
N PRO A 111 -18.61 13.32 -10.34
CA PRO A 111 -19.70 13.48 -9.37
C PRO A 111 -20.69 12.30 -9.37
N ASP A 112 -20.93 11.67 -10.51
CA ASP A 112 -21.86 10.53 -10.65
C ASP A 112 -21.36 9.26 -9.94
N ASP A 113 -20.05 9.18 -9.68
CA ASP A 113 -19.46 8.08 -8.90
C ASP A 113 -19.67 8.28 -7.38
N ILE A 114 -20.21 9.44 -6.97
CA ILE A 114 -20.51 9.78 -5.59
C ILE A 114 -22.02 9.77 -5.41
N ARG A 115 -22.56 8.70 -4.85
CA ARG A 115 -24.00 8.51 -4.63
C ARG A 115 -24.28 7.69 -3.39
N ASP A 116 -25.45 7.85 -2.78
CA ASP A 116 -25.91 7.12 -1.61
C ASP A 116 -24.91 7.17 -0.42
N GLY A 117 -24.25 8.32 -0.23
CA GLY A 117 -23.23 8.49 0.81
C GLY A 117 -21.96 7.63 0.59
N ARG A 118 -21.66 7.25 -0.65
CA ARG A 118 -20.58 6.33 -0.99
C ARG A 118 -19.82 6.77 -2.24
N VAL A 119 -18.55 6.35 -2.31
CA VAL A 119 -17.68 6.49 -3.48
C VAL A 119 -17.63 5.16 -4.20
N HIS A 120 -18.11 5.11 -5.44
CA HIS A 120 -18.10 3.92 -6.27
C HIS A 120 -16.84 3.89 -7.15
N VAL A 121 -15.89 3.05 -6.78
CA VAL A 121 -14.61 2.90 -7.50
C VAL A 121 -14.76 1.77 -8.50
N THR A 122 -14.99 2.10 -9.76
CA THR A 122 -15.21 1.11 -10.85
C THR A 122 -14.20 1.24 -11.98
N LYS A 123 -13.50 2.38 -12.05
CA LYS A 123 -12.62 2.75 -13.18
C LYS A 123 -11.33 3.42 -12.70
N SER A 124 -10.40 3.54 -13.62
CA SER A 124 -9.16 4.32 -13.46
C SER A 124 -8.88 5.06 -14.76
N VAL A 125 -7.89 5.96 -14.76
CA VAL A 125 -7.45 6.65 -16.01
C VAL A 125 -6.92 5.68 -17.08
N HIS A 126 -6.69 4.42 -16.75
CA HIS A 126 -6.24 3.38 -17.68
C HIS A 126 -7.38 2.44 -18.11
N GLY A 127 -8.64 2.84 -17.92
CA GLY A 127 -9.83 2.03 -18.18
C GLY A 127 -10.34 1.32 -16.94
N GLN A 128 -11.03 0.18 -17.13
CA GLN A 128 -11.53 -0.61 -16.00
C GLN A 128 -10.39 -1.09 -15.08
N THR A 129 -10.70 -1.26 -13.80
CA THR A 129 -9.70 -1.75 -12.83
C THR A 129 -9.24 -3.16 -13.22
N LYS A 130 -7.91 -3.38 -13.24
CA LYS A 130 -7.28 -4.63 -13.69
C LYS A 130 -7.65 -5.87 -12.87
N SER A 131 -8.25 -5.73 -11.70
CA SER A 131 -8.65 -6.83 -10.84
C SER A 131 -10.04 -6.61 -10.25
N LYS A 132 -10.77 -7.71 -9.99
CA LYS A 132 -12.06 -7.67 -9.30
C LYS A 132 -11.98 -6.95 -7.95
N ALA A 133 -10.86 -7.06 -7.22
CA ALA A 133 -10.63 -6.36 -5.96
C ALA A 133 -10.52 -4.84 -6.13
N GLY A 134 -10.26 -4.33 -7.33
CA GLY A 134 -10.24 -2.91 -7.64
C GLY A 134 -11.63 -2.28 -7.68
N ILE A 135 -12.66 -3.06 -8.03
CA ILE A 135 -14.06 -2.60 -8.03
C ILE A 135 -14.56 -2.70 -6.59
N ARG A 136 -14.89 -1.56 -6.02
CA ARG A 136 -15.33 -1.48 -4.62
C ARG A 136 -16.12 -0.22 -4.33
N VAL A 137 -16.79 -0.24 -3.21
CA VAL A 137 -17.51 0.90 -2.66
C VAL A 137 -16.85 1.30 -1.34
N VAL A 138 -16.61 2.61 -1.18
CA VAL A 138 -15.97 3.18 0.02
C VAL A 138 -16.96 4.19 0.62
N PRO A 139 -17.21 4.20 1.95
CA PRO A 139 -18.04 5.22 2.57
C PRO A 139 -17.52 6.63 2.27
N LEU A 140 -18.41 7.57 1.95
CA LEU A 140 -18.05 8.98 1.75
C LEU A 140 -17.97 9.67 3.12
N VAL A 141 -16.77 10.01 3.56
CA VAL A 141 -16.51 10.62 4.87
C VAL A 141 -15.94 12.04 4.78
N SER A 142 -15.75 12.56 3.57
CA SER A 142 -15.32 13.94 3.35
C SER A 142 -15.83 14.46 1.99
N PRO A 143 -15.93 15.80 1.80
CA PRO A 143 -16.38 16.37 0.54
C PRO A 143 -15.50 15.93 -0.63
N PHE A 144 -16.14 15.59 -1.76
CA PHE A 144 -15.48 15.32 -3.01
C PHE A 144 -15.23 16.63 -3.78
N LYS A 145 -14.03 16.73 -4.34
CA LYS A 145 -13.67 17.74 -5.35
C LYS A 145 -12.78 17.07 -6.38
N PRO A 146 -13.06 17.25 -7.70
CA PRO A 146 -12.23 16.68 -8.74
C PRO A 146 -10.74 16.97 -8.55
N LEU A 147 -9.91 15.98 -8.82
CA LEU A 147 -8.46 16.11 -8.71
C LEU A 147 -7.87 16.79 -9.96
N PRO A 148 -6.74 17.50 -9.84
CA PRO A 148 -6.03 18.02 -10.99
C PRO A 148 -5.53 16.87 -11.86
N ALA A 149 -5.50 17.06 -13.17
CA ALA A 149 -5.05 16.04 -14.13
C ALA A 149 -3.61 15.56 -13.89
N THR A 150 -2.76 16.39 -13.28
CA THR A 150 -1.34 16.09 -13.04
C THR A 150 -0.99 15.96 -11.56
N ARG A 151 -0.11 15.01 -11.26
CA ARG A 151 0.42 14.79 -9.89
C ARG A 151 1.31 15.93 -9.39
N LYS A 152 1.84 16.76 -10.30
CA LYS A 152 2.88 17.77 -9.98
C LYS A 152 2.43 18.76 -8.91
N ALA A 153 1.19 19.23 -8.99
CA ALA A 153 0.63 20.21 -8.06
C ALA A 153 0.54 19.64 -6.62
N LEU A 154 -0.03 18.42 -6.47
CA LEU A 154 -0.14 17.77 -5.16
C LEU A 154 1.21 17.38 -4.60
N ARG A 155 2.15 16.92 -5.45
CA ARG A 155 3.52 16.61 -5.01
C ARG A 155 4.24 17.82 -4.43
N ARG A 156 4.05 19.01 -5.04
CA ARG A 156 4.64 20.26 -4.55
C ARG A 156 4.11 20.60 -3.15
N VAL A 157 2.83 20.42 -2.91
CA VAL A 157 2.20 20.74 -1.62
C VAL A 157 2.52 19.70 -0.55
N LEU A 158 2.66 18.44 -0.90
CA LEU A 158 2.97 17.35 0.02
C LEU A 158 4.47 17.22 0.34
N GLY A 159 5.34 17.65 -0.59
CA GLY A 159 6.80 17.55 -0.47
C GLY A 159 7.37 18.09 0.83
N PRO A 160 7.02 19.30 1.28
CA PRO A 160 7.50 19.87 2.54
C PRO A 160 7.21 19.02 3.78
N TYR A 161 6.18 18.20 3.73
CA TYR A 161 5.82 17.29 4.83
C TYR A 161 6.49 15.90 4.72
N GLY A 162 7.28 15.67 3.67
CA GLY A 162 7.96 14.41 3.43
C GLY A 162 7.02 13.26 3.05
N VAL A 163 5.79 13.55 2.59
CA VAL A 163 4.80 12.56 2.20
C VAL A 163 4.52 12.61 0.70
N THR A 164 4.08 11.50 0.16
CA THR A 164 3.71 11.37 -1.26
C THR A 164 2.20 11.21 -1.40
N ILE A 165 1.69 11.34 -2.63
CA ILE A 165 0.28 11.05 -2.91
C ILE A 165 -0.08 9.60 -2.50
N HIS A 166 0.86 8.64 -2.71
CA HIS A 166 0.63 7.26 -2.30
C HIS A 166 0.65 7.08 -0.77
N SER A 167 1.41 7.92 -0.06
CA SER A 167 1.42 7.93 1.40
C SER A 167 0.07 8.31 2.01
N LEU A 168 -0.77 9.08 1.30
CA LEU A 168 -2.14 9.39 1.75
C LEU A 168 -3.01 8.13 1.86
N ARG A 169 -2.76 7.13 1.01
CA ARG A 169 -3.41 5.83 1.14
C ARG A 169 -2.88 5.03 2.34
N HIS A 170 -1.62 5.21 2.71
CA HIS A 170 -1.09 4.67 3.98
C HIS A 170 -1.72 5.38 5.18
N THR A 171 -1.94 6.71 5.09
CA THR A 171 -2.72 7.46 6.10
C THR A 171 -4.09 6.83 6.30
N TYR A 172 -4.83 6.53 5.23
CA TYR A 172 -6.14 5.86 5.34
C TYR A 172 -6.04 4.51 6.04
N ALA A 173 -5.07 3.67 5.66
CA ALA A 173 -4.88 2.38 6.30
C ALA A 173 -4.52 2.51 7.79
N TYR A 174 -3.69 3.50 8.15
CA TYR A 174 -3.38 3.83 9.53
C TYR A 174 -4.62 4.28 10.30
N LEU A 175 -5.43 5.20 9.75
CA LEU A 175 -6.67 5.65 10.38
C LEU A 175 -7.67 4.51 10.59
N LEU A 176 -7.84 3.61 9.61
CA LEU A 176 -8.68 2.42 9.76
C LEU A 176 -8.18 1.54 10.91
N LYS A 177 -6.86 1.36 11.03
CA LYS A 177 -6.26 0.57 12.11
C LYS A 177 -6.51 1.19 13.48
N THR A 178 -6.23 2.49 13.65
CA THR A 178 -6.42 3.20 14.92
C THR A 178 -7.88 3.23 15.38
N GLN A 179 -8.83 3.09 14.44
CA GLN A 179 -10.25 2.96 14.73
C GLN A 179 -10.69 1.48 14.90
N GLY A 180 -9.76 0.54 15.04
CA GLY A 180 -10.05 -0.87 15.28
C GLY A 180 -10.70 -1.60 14.09
N VAL A 181 -10.65 -1.05 12.87
CA VAL A 181 -11.21 -1.70 11.69
C VAL A 181 -10.42 -2.97 11.37
N HIS A 182 -11.10 -4.11 11.27
CA HIS A 182 -10.44 -5.37 10.99
C HIS A 182 -9.67 -5.36 9.68
N VAL A 183 -8.50 -6.00 9.63
CA VAL A 183 -7.58 -5.99 8.49
C VAL A 183 -8.22 -6.45 7.17
N THR A 184 -9.13 -7.42 7.22
CA THR A 184 -9.85 -7.91 6.02
C THR A 184 -10.81 -6.85 5.46
N THR A 185 -11.48 -6.09 6.33
CA THR A 185 -12.33 -4.97 5.92
C THR A 185 -11.49 -3.86 5.32
N ALA A 186 -10.38 -3.49 5.94
CA ALA A 186 -9.44 -2.52 5.40
C ALA A 186 -8.86 -2.95 4.05
N GLN A 187 -8.54 -4.24 3.87
CA GLN A 187 -8.10 -4.78 2.59
C GLN A 187 -9.14 -4.57 1.49
N ARG A 188 -10.41 -4.82 1.79
CA ARG A 188 -11.53 -4.61 0.84
C ARG A 188 -11.70 -3.14 0.51
N LEU A 189 -11.69 -2.25 1.50
CA LEU A 189 -11.80 -0.80 1.31
C LEU A 189 -10.62 -0.23 0.51
N LEU A 190 -9.42 -0.73 0.75
CA LEU A 190 -8.23 -0.38 -0.01
C LEU A 190 -8.22 -1.01 -1.42
N GLY A 191 -8.88 -2.12 -1.66
CA GLY A 191 -8.84 -2.86 -2.93
C GLY A 191 -7.46 -3.47 -3.19
N HIS A 192 -6.86 -4.09 -2.16
CA HIS A 192 -5.64 -4.88 -2.31
C HIS A 192 -6.01 -6.31 -2.68
N SER A 193 -5.47 -6.79 -3.81
CA SER A 193 -5.61 -8.19 -4.22
C SER A 193 -4.78 -9.15 -3.34
N ASP A 194 -3.64 -8.67 -2.82
CA ASP A 194 -2.78 -9.43 -1.91
C ASP A 194 -2.96 -8.92 -0.46
N PRO A 195 -3.41 -9.78 0.47
CA PRO A 195 -3.54 -9.46 1.89
C PRO A 195 -2.24 -8.98 2.54
N LYS A 196 -1.10 -9.49 2.08
CA LYS A 196 0.23 -9.14 2.61
C LYS A 196 0.50 -7.64 2.56
N VAL A 197 -0.03 -6.94 1.53
CA VAL A 197 0.15 -5.49 1.38
C VAL A 197 -0.56 -4.72 2.50
N THR A 198 -1.78 -5.11 2.85
CA THR A 198 -2.50 -4.48 3.96
C THR A 198 -1.89 -4.87 5.30
N LEU A 199 -1.56 -6.14 5.48
CA LEU A 199 -0.93 -6.65 6.69
C LEU A 199 0.38 -5.93 6.99
N ALA A 200 1.24 -5.73 5.99
CA ALA A 200 2.50 -5.00 6.16
C ALA A 200 2.30 -3.55 6.68
N ILE A 201 1.21 -2.88 6.30
CA ILE A 201 0.88 -1.54 6.82
C ILE A 201 0.35 -1.66 8.25
N TYR A 202 -0.48 -2.64 8.54
CA TYR A 202 -1.07 -2.87 9.86
C TYR A 202 -0.03 -3.30 10.90
N THR A 203 1.00 -4.02 10.52
CA THR A 203 2.07 -4.49 11.42
C THR A 203 3.14 -3.43 11.72
N GLN A 204 3.24 -2.36 10.92
CA GLN A 204 4.23 -1.29 11.15
C GLN A 204 3.98 -0.40 12.40
N VAL A 205 2.89 -0.62 13.12
CA VAL A 205 2.46 0.26 14.25
C VAL A 205 2.45 -0.49 15.60
N LEU A 206 3.14 -1.62 15.71
CA LEU A 206 2.92 -2.58 16.81
C LEU A 206 3.53 -2.22 18.18
N ASP A 207 4.40 -1.23 18.32
CA ASP A 207 5.14 -1.04 19.57
C ASP A 207 4.27 -0.57 20.76
N ASN A 208 3.16 0.13 20.52
CA ASN A 208 2.24 0.55 21.59
C ASN A 208 1.04 -0.40 21.79
N GLU A 209 0.78 -1.32 20.87
CA GLU A 209 -0.44 -2.15 20.86
C GLU A 209 -0.41 -3.31 21.86
N ILE A 210 0.78 -3.77 22.26
CA ILE A 210 0.92 -4.87 23.25
C ILE A 210 0.44 -4.38 24.63
N ASP A 211 0.80 -3.16 25.01
CA ASP A 211 0.38 -2.56 26.26
C ASP A 211 -1.12 -2.22 26.25
N ASP A 212 -1.63 -1.73 25.12
CA ASP A 212 -3.05 -1.46 24.92
C ASP A 212 -3.89 -2.74 24.98
N ALA A 213 -3.43 -3.84 24.38
CA ALA A 213 -4.11 -5.14 24.45
C ALA A 213 -4.17 -5.67 25.89
N GLY A 214 -3.09 -5.51 26.65
CA GLY A 214 -3.05 -5.86 28.08
C GLY A 214 -4.05 -5.05 28.89
N THR A 215 -4.17 -3.76 28.61
CA THR A 215 -5.12 -2.86 29.28
C THR A 215 -6.57 -3.18 28.94
N LEU A 216 -6.86 -3.44 27.66
CA LEU A 216 -8.20 -3.86 27.19
C LEU A 216 -8.64 -5.17 27.86
N LEU A 217 -7.75 -6.17 27.94
CA LEU A 217 -8.05 -7.45 28.59
C LEU A 217 -8.30 -7.27 30.09
N LYS A 218 -7.50 -6.46 30.79
CA LYS A 218 -7.72 -6.16 32.20
C LYS A 218 -9.06 -5.48 32.44
N THR A 219 -9.44 -4.53 31.59
CA THR A 219 -10.74 -3.84 31.66
C THR A 219 -11.90 -4.81 31.40
N PHE A 220 -11.77 -5.68 30.42
CA PHE A 220 -12.78 -6.71 30.11
C PHE A 220 -12.98 -7.67 31.28
N ILE A 221 -11.88 -8.22 31.84
CA ILE A 221 -11.93 -9.15 32.99
C ILE A 221 -12.49 -8.45 34.22
N GLY A 222 -12.10 -7.20 34.49
CA GLY A 222 -12.62 -6.42 35.60
C GLY A 222 -14.11 -6.19 35.51
N ASN A 223 -14.64 -5.88 34.32
CA ASN A 223 -16.06 -5.71 34.07
C ASN A 223 -16.85 -7.01 34.24
N GLU A 224 -16.31 -8.16 33.77
CA GLU A 224 -16.95 -9.47 33.99
C GLU A 224 -17.01 -9.88 35.48
N GLN A 225 -15.96 -9.59 36.23
CA GLN A 225 -15.95 -9.87 37.66
C GLN A 225 -16.96 -8.99 38.43
N ALA A 226 -17.05 -7.70 38.08
CA ALA A 226 -18.05 -6.78 38.63
C ALA A 226 -19.48 -7.27 38.32
N PHE A 227 -19.75 -7.74 37.10
CA PHE A 227 -21.05 -8.26 36.68
C PHE A 227 -21.42 -9.54 37.44
N LYS A 228 -20.46 -10.49 37.66
CA LYS A 228 -20.69 -11.71 38.44
C LYS A 228 -20.96 -11.40 39.92
N ILE A 229 -20.27 -10.44 40.50
CA ILE A 229 -20.49 -10.00 41.89
C ILE A 229 -21.90 -9.39 42.06
N SER A 230 -22.31 -8.52 41.13
CA SER A 230 -23.64 -7.91 41.16
C SER A 230 -24.78 -8.95 41.07
N ASN A 231 -24.64 -9.95 40.17
CA ASN A 231 -25.63 -11.00 40.01
C ASN A 231 -25.66 -11.99 41.20
N SER A 232 -24.55 -12.20 41.88
CA SER A 232 -24.49 -13.03 43.10
C SER A 232 -25.10 -12.34 44.30
N ALA A 233 -25.03 -11.01 44.40
CA ALA A 233 -25.65 -10.20 45.45
C ALA A 233 -27.20 -10.20 45.28
N THR A 234 -27.69 -10.09 44.06
CA THR A 234 -29.14 -10.09 43.79
C THR A 234 -29.79 -11.44 44.08
N LYS A 235 -29.06 -12.58 43.87
CA LYS A 235 -29.57 -13.94 44.21
C LYS A 235 -29.57 -14.24 45.72
N ARG A 236 -28.87 -13.49 46.54
CA ARG A 236 -28.88 -13.66 48.04
C ARG A 236 -29.92 -12.80 48.73
N ALA A 237 -30.58 -11.91 48.02
CA ALA A 237 -31.59 -11.01 48.51
C ALA A 237 -33.03 -11.43 48.13
N SER A 238 -33.16 -12.56 47.44
CA SER A 238 -34.45 -13.23 47.14
C SER A 238 -34.56 -14.54 47.91
#